data_e13fcc3259c1e1b7ae676bbd86476648
#
_entry.id   e13fcc3259c1e1b7ae676bbd86476648
#
_cell.length_a   1.000
_cell.length_b   1.000
_cell.length_c   1.000
_cell.angle_alpha   90.00
_cell.angle_beta   90.00
_cell.angle_gamma   90.00
#
_symmetry.space_group_name_H-M   'P 1'
#
loop_
_entity.id
_entity.type
_entity.pdbx_description
1 polymer ?
#
loop_
_entity_poly.entity_id
_entity_poly.type
_entity_poly.pdbx_seq_one_letter_code
_entity_poly.pdbx_strand_id
1 'polypeptide(L)'
;YPPFLKSSGLYFSQGIVWDKEHPVLTRKDFMGCFELAFYGWREGAAHRYFGPNNARDLWHVKKVPPQQMAHLTEKPVELAKLALEYSSQPGENVLDLFGGSGSTLIAAEQTGRRAFLMELDTLYADIIVARWEKFTGQKAERVAGGAEKQAA
;
A
#
# COMPACT_ATOMS: atom_id res chain seq x y z
N TYR A 1 -2.89 -16.02 -10.67
CA TYR A 1 -2.66 -14.56 -10.66
C TYR A 1 -1.95 -14.04 -11.90
N PRO A 2 -0.83 -14.63 -12.39
CA PRO A 2 -0.14 -14.14 -13.60
C PRO A 2 -1.05 -13.97 -14.83
N PRO A 3 -2.02 -14.85 -15.11
CA PRO A 3 -2.95 -14.66 -16.23
C PRO A 3 -3.80 -13.39 -16.11
N PHE A 4 -4.25 -13.03 -14.91
CA PHE A 4 -5.04 -11.81 -14.69
C PHE A 4 -4.20 -10.54 -14.89
N LEU A 5 -2.95 -10.54 -14.43
CA LEU A 5 -2.06 -9.41 -14.65
C LEU A 5 -1.85 -9.17 -16.15
N LYS A 6 -1.59 -10.23 -16.91
CA LYS A 6 -1.43 -10.14 -18.37
C LYS A 6 -2.69 -9.64 -19.05
N SER A 7 -3.87 -10.16 -18.71
CA SER A 7 -5.14 -9.70 -19.29
C SER A 7 -5.46 -8.24 -18.97
N SER A 8 -4.86 -7.69 -17.91
CA SER A 8 -4.96 -6.29 -17.50
C SER A 8 -3.86 -5.41 -18.13
N GLY A 9 -3.09 -5.93 -19.08
CA GLY A 9 -2.00 -5.19 -19.74
C GLY A 9 -0.80 -4.94 -18.83
N LEU A 10 -0.60 -5.80 -17.83
CA LEU A 10 0.53 -5.71 -16.91
C LEU A 10 1.54 -6.84 -17.16
N TYR A 11 2.80 -6.47 -17.22
CA TYR A 11 3.91 -7.41 -17.19
C TYR A 11 4.17 -7.82 -15.76
N PHE A 12 4.09 -9.11 -15.48
CA PHE A 12 4.47 -9.68 -14.19
C PHE A 12 5.97 -9.99 -14.21
N SER A 13 6.71 -9.35 -13.34
CA SER A 13 8.15 -9.56 -13.21
C SER A 13 8.46 -10.66 -12.21
N GLN A 14 8.03 -10.49 -10.97
CA GLN A 14 8.32 -11.45 -9.89
C GLN A 14 7.37 -11.34 -8.72
N GLY A 15 7.37 -12.36 -7.88
CA GLY A 15 6.75 -12.35 -6.55
C GLY A 15 7.71 -11.78 -5.52
N ILE A 16 7.17 -11.03 -4.57
CA ILE A 16 7.88 -10.56 -3.38
C ILE A 16 7.24 -11.24 -2.17
N VAL A 17 8.03 -11.80 -1.29
CA VAL A 17 7.59 -12.41 -0.04
C VAL A 17 7.77 -11.41 1.08
N TRP A 18 6.67 -11.00 1.69
CA TRP A 18 6.73 -10.27 2.94
C TRP A 18 6.71 -11.24 4.12
N ASP A 19 7.84 -11.44 4.76
CA ASP A 19 7.95 -12.13 6.04
C ASP A 19 7.50 -11.20 7.17
N LYS A 20 6.45 -11.61 7.87
CA LYS A 20 5.85 -10.84 8.97
C LYS A 20 6.63 -10.91 10.27
N GLU A 21 7.67 -11.74 10.33
CA GLU A 21 8.45 -12.04 11.53
C GLU A 21 7.60 -12.50 12.73
N HIS A 22 6.36 -12.87 12.47
CA HIS A 22 5.44 -13.33 13.48
C HIS A 22 4.40 -14.30 12.89
N PRO A 23 4.32 -15.54 13.41
CA PRO A 23 3.34 -16.49 12.93
C PRO A 23 1.92 -16.05 13.29
N VAL A 24 1.00 -16.26 12.36
CA VAL A 24 -0.43 -16.03 12.56
C VAL A 24 -1.13 -17.37 12.68
N LEU A 25 -1.87 -17.55 13.78
CA LEU A 25 -2.66 -18.75 13.99
C LEU A 25 -3.66 -18.94 12.83
N THR A 26 -3.62 -20.10 12.23
CA THR A 26 -4.53 -20.51 11.16
C THR A 26 -5.17 -21.85 11.52
N ARG A 27 -6.24 -22.23 10.81
CA ARG A 27 -6.84 -23.57 10.92
C ARG A 27 -6.13 -24.61 10.04
N LYS A 28 -4.86 -24.35 9.68
CA LYS A 28 -4.01 -25.21 8.87
C LYS A 28 -2.91 -25.82 9.73
N ASP A 29 -2.24 -26.83 9.22
CA ASP A 29 -1.14 -27.51 9.91
C ASP A 29 0.05 -26.58 10.18
N PHE A 30 0.27 -25.60 9.31
CA PHE A 30 1.35 -24.61 9.45
C PHE A 30 0.79 -23.21 9.69
N MET A 31 1.39 -22.48 10.63
CA MET A 31 1.06 -21.08 10.87
C MET A 31 1.55 -20.20 9.70
N GLY A 32 0.70 -19.28 9.27
CA GLY A 32 1.06 -18.34 8.21
C GLY A 32 1.98 -17.24 8.73
N CYS A 33 3.22 -17.15 8.22
CA CYS A 33 4.18 -16.13 8.62
C CYS A 33 4.51 -15.14 7.51
N PHE A 34 4.00 -15.31 6.31
CA PHE A 34 4.27 -14.43 5.18
C PHE A 34 3.02 -14.07 4.39
N GLU A 35 3.14 -13.04 3.56
CA GLU A 35 2.20 -12.70 2.48
C GLU A 35 2.97 -12.48 1.18
N LEU A 36 2.27 -12.62 0.05
CA LEU A 36 2.86 -12.40 -1.26
C LEU A 36 2.40 -11.07 -1.84
N ALA A 37 3.33 -10.33 -2.42
CA ALA A 37 3.08 -9.21 -3.31
C ALA A 37 3.55 -9.56 -4.72
N PHE A 38 2.88 -8.98 -5.73
CA PHE A 38 3.29 -9.13 -7.12
C PHE A 38 3.90 -7.82 -7.60
N TYR A 39 5.10 -7.93 -8.14
CA TYR A 39 5.82 -6.80 -8.72
C TYR A 39 5.79 -6.89 -10.24
N GLY A 40 5.47 -5.77 -10.85
CA GLY A 40 5.40 -5.66 -12.30
C GLY A 40 5.12 -4.23 -12.73
N TRP A 41 4.95 -4.02 -14.01
CA TRP A 41 4.66 -2.72 -14.61
C TRP A 41 3.76 -2.87 -15.83
N ARG A 42 3.32 -1.75 -16.40
CA ARG A 42 2.52 -1.76 -17.63
C ARG A 42 3.31 -2.40 -18.77
N GLU A 43 2.72 -3.37 -19.47
CA GLU A 43 3.35 -4.00 -20.63
C GLU A 43 3.72 -2.95 -21.67
N GLY A 44 4.95 -3.05 -22.22
CA GLY A 44 5.47 -2.07 -23.18
C GLY A 44 5.99 -0.75 -22.58
N ALA A 45 5.80 -0.50 -21.30
CA ALA A 45 6.39 0.65 -20.63
C ALA A 45 7.85 0.39 -20.24
N ALA A 46 8.65 1.47 -20.17
CA ALA A 46 10.00 1.38 -19.65
C ALA A 46 9.99 0.95 -18.17
N HIS A 47 10.81 -0.03 -17.87
CA HIS A 47 11.03 -0.45 -16.48
C HIS A 47 11.74 0.65 -15.70
N ARG A 48 11.18 1.00 -14.55
CA ARG A 48 11.73 2.00 -13.64
C ARG A 48 11.96 1.36 -12.29
N TYR A 49 13.23 1.28 -11.90
CA TYR A 49 13.64 0.72 -10.62
C TYR A 49 14.66 1.66 -9.97
N PHE A 50 14.44 2.00 -8.71
CA PHE A 50 15.25 2.93 -7.94
C PHE A 50 15.83 2.32 -6.68
N GLY A 51 15.57 1.03 -6.47
CA GLY A 51 16.11 0.30 -5.34
C GLY A 51 17.60 -0.04 -5.51
N PRO A 52 18.25 -0.54 -4.45
CA PRO A 52 19.64 -0.98 -4.51
C PRO A 52 19.81 -2.22 -5.38
N ASN A 53 20.98 -2.39 -5.99
CA ASN A 53 21.27 -3.51 -6.88
C ASN A 53 21.25 -4.90 -6.19
N ASN A 54 21.30 -4.92 -4.86
CA ASN A 54 21.24 -6.15 -4.04
C ASN A 54 19.91 -6.28 -3.28
N ALA A 55 18.86 -5.58 -3.69
CA ALA A 55 17.54 -5.75 -3.11
C ALA A 55 17.08 -7.20 -3.23
N ARG A 56 16.43 -7.68 -2.19
CA ARG A 56 15.91 -9.05 -2.12
C ARG A 56 14.42 -9.03 -2.36
N ASP A 57 13.91 -10.12 -2.88
CA ASP A 57 12.47 -10.40 -3.01
C ASP A 57 11.85 -10.96 -1.71
N LEU A 58 12.64 -11.11 -0.66
CA LEU A 58 12.21 -11.44 0.69
C LEU A 58 12.35 -10.20 1.59
N TRP A 59 11.21 -9.62 1.99
CA TRP A 59 11.15 -8.44 2.83
C TRP A 59 10.80 -8.81 4.27
N HIS A 60 11.73 -8.59 5.17
CA HIS A 60 11.53 -8.76 6.60
C HIS A 60 11.01 -7.46 7.20
N VAL A 61 9.70 -7.39 7.41
CA VAL A 61 9.04 -6.24 8.01
C VAL A 61 8.08 -6.73 9.08
N LYS A 62 8.36 -6.39 10.32
CA LYS A 62 7.55 -6.85 11.45
C LYS A 62 6.11 -6.37 11.33
N LYS A 63 5.18 -7.31 11.48
CA LYS A 63 3.75 -7.00 11.50
C LYS A 63 3.41 -6.02 12.64
N VAL A 64 2.49 -5.09 12.39
CA VAL A 64 1.94 -4.22 13.44
C VAL A 64 1.29 -5.09 14.53
N PRO A 65 1.64 -4.90 15.80
CA PRO A 65 1.00 -5.64 16.89
C PRO A 65 -0.50 -5.35 16.96
N PRO A 66 -1.36 -6.35 17.23
CA PRO A 66 -2.82 -6.17 17.24
C PRO A 66 -3.31 -5.01 18.12
N GLN A 67 -2.64 -4.75 19.26
CA GLN A 67 -2.98 -3.67 20.19
C GLN A 67 -2.68 -2.26 19.65
N GLN A 68 -1.87 -2.16 18.58
CA GLN A 68 -1.47 -0.91 17.95
C GLN A 68 -2.15 -0.69 16.59
N MET A 69 -2.93 -1.67 16.13
CA MET A 69 -3.61 -1.60 14.85
C MET A 69 -4.79 -0.64 14.90
N ALA A 70 -4.84 0.29 13.95
CA ALA A 70 -6.04 1.09 13.66
C ALA A 70 -7.05 0.31 12.80
N HIS A 71 -6.63 -0.76 12.14
CA HIS A 71 -7.41 -1.61 11.26
C HIS A 71 -7.01 -3.08 11.44
N LEU A 72 -7.96 -4.03 11.45
CA LEU A 72 -7.71 -5.46 11.67
C LEU A 72 -6.65 -6.09 10.74
N THR A 73 -6.50 -5.52 9.54
CA THR A 73 -5.52 -5.98 8.53
C THR A 73 -4.47 -4.92 8.21
N GLU A 74 -4.17 -4.04 9.16
CA GLU A 74 -3.19 -2.97 8.97
C GLU A 74 -1.84 -3.50 8.50
N LYS A 75 -1.33 -2.91 7.41
CA LYS A 75 0.01 -3.17 6.92
C LYS A 75 1.00 -2.19 7.54
N PRO A 76 2.23 -2.62 7.84
CA PRO A 76 3.28 -1.71 8.30
C PRO A 76 3.55 -0.60 7.27
N VAL A 77 3.76 0.62 7.75
CA VAL A 77 4.16 1.76 6.89
C VAL A 77 5.47 1.45 6.18
N GLU A 78 6.40 0.77 6.84
CA GLU A 78 7.70 0.38 6.28
C GLU A 78 7.57 -0.50 5.04
N LEU A 79 6.57 -1.37 4.99
CA LEU A 79 6.31 -2.21 3.81
C LEU A 79 5.91 -1.35 2.59
N ALA A 80 5.03 -0.38 2.79
CA ALA A 80 4.64 0.56 1.76
C ALA A 80 5.83 1.45 1.34
N LYS A 81 6.62 1.89 2.31
CA LYS A 81 7.81 2.71 2.06
C LYS A 81 8.82 2.02 1.16
N LEU A 82 9.15 0.74 1.43
CA LEU A 82 10.02 -0.05 0.55
C LEU A 82 9.50 -0.11 -0.89
N ALA A 83 8.19 -0.38 -1.06
CA ALA A 83 7.58 -0.42 -2.38
C ALA A 83 7.68 0.94 -3.11
N LEU A 84 7.45 2.05 -2.42
CA LEU A 84 7.52 3.39 -2.97
C LEU A 84 8.94 3.78 -3.35
N GLU A 85 9.91 3.55 -2.46
CA GLU A 85 11.32 3.91 -2.69
C GLU A 85 11.92 3.12 -3.86
N TYR A 86 11.48 1.86 -4.06
CA TYR A 86 12.01 1.03 -5.15
C TYR A 86 11.33 1.31 -6.50
N SER A 87 10.13 1.88 -6.51
CA SER A 87 9.32 2.01 -7.73
C SER A 87 9.04 3.46 -8.15
N SER A 88 9.41 4.44 -7.34
CA SER A 88 9.14 5.86 -7.61
C SER A 88 10.20 6.79 -7.04
N GLN A 89 10.16 8.05 -7.46
CA GLN A 89 11.00 9.12 -6.95
C GLN A 89 10.18 10.14 -6.13
N PRO A 90 10.82 10.93 -5.24
CA PRO A 90 10.15 12.05 -4.56
C PRO A 90 9.44 12.97 -5.54
N GLY A 91 8.25 13.46 -5.17
CA GLY A 91 7.40 14.30 -6.01
C GLY A 91 6.49 13.53 -6.97
N GLU A 92 6.68 12.22 -7.15
CA GLU A 92 5.82 11.41 -8.01
C GLU A 92 4.50 11.02 -7.33
N ASN A 93 3.52 10.66 -8.16
CA ASN A 93 2.19 10.25 -7.73
C ASN A 93 2.17 8.76 -7.39
N VAL A 94 1.49 8.43 -6.31
CA VAL A 94 1.21 7.06 -5.86
C VAL A 94 -0.29 6.89 -5.80
N LEU A 95 -0.81 5.83 -6.39
CA LEU A 95 -2.22 5.47 -6.34
C LEU A 95 -2.39 4.19 -5.54
N ASP A 96 -3.25 4.23 -4.52
CA ASP A 96 -3.67 3.06 -3.76
C ASP A 96 -5.20 2.96 -3.79
N LEU A 97 -5.71 1.91 -4.42
CA LEU A 97 -7.15 1.70 -4.61
C LEU A 97 -7.83 1.09 -3.37
N PHE A 98 -7.06 0.72 -2.34
CA PHE A 98 -7.54 0.05 -1.13
C PHE A 98 -6.84 0.63 0.10
N GLY A 99 -7.12 1.90 0.41
CA GLY A 99 -6.41 2.71 1.40
C GLY A 99 -6.32 2.10 2.80
N GLY A 100 -7.34 1.36 3.22
CA GLY A 100 -7.38 0.66 4.50
C GLY A 100 -7.12 1.58 5.69
N SER A 101 -5.99 1.39 6.38
CA SER A 101 -5.56 2.26 7.48
C SER A 101 -4.70 3.46 7.06
N GLY A 102 -4.43 3.65 5.77
CA GLY A 102 -3.62 4.75 5.25
C GLY A 102 -2.12 4.56 5.35
N SER A 103 -1.62 3.33 5.45
CA SER A 103 -0.17 3.07 5.52
C SER A 103 0.57 3.62 4.33
N THR A 104 -0.01 3.53 3.12
CA THR A 104 0.54 4.09 1.89
C THR A 104 0.61 5.62 1.94
N LEU A 105 -0.40 6.28 2.50
CA LEU A 105 -0.40 7.75 2.66
C LEU A 105 0.73 8.22 3.57
N ILE A 106 0.89 7.58 4.71
CA ILE A 106 1.97 7.91 5.66
C ILE A 106 3.35 7.62 5.04
N ALA A 107 3.51 6.51 4.33
CA ALA A 107 4.76 6.20 3.63
C ALA A 107 5.09 7.24 2.54
N ALA A 108 4.09 7.70 1.79
CA ALA A 108 4.25 8.73 0.77
C ALA A 108 4.69 10.07 1.41
N GLU A 109 4.06 10.47 2.51
CA GLU A 109 4.44 11.66 3.28
C GLU A 109 5.89 11.59 3.76
N GLN A 110 6.29 10.46 4.36
CA GLN A 110 7.66 10.24 4.83
C GLN A 110 8.71 10.29 3.72
N THR A 111 8.33 9.94 2.50
CA THR A 111 9.23 9.78 1.37
C THR A 111 9.08 10.88 0.31
N GLY A 112 8.26 11.91 0.58
CA GLY A 112 8.04 13.05 -0.29
C GLY A 112 7.30 12.73 -1.60
N ARG A 113 6.41 11.73 -1.59
CA ARG A 113 5.52 11.38 -2.71
C ARG A 113 4.14 11.97 -2.48
N ARG A 114 3.35 12.07 -3.55
CA ARG A 114 1.94 12.48 -3.49
C ARG A 114 1.05 11.26 -3.60
N ALA A 115 0.31 10.94 -2.53
CA ALA A 115 -0.56 9.78 -2.52
C ALA A 115 -2.02 10.16 -2.87
N PHE A 116 -2.64 9.28 -3.64
CA PHE A 116 -4.06 9.30 -3.99
C PHE A 116 -4.64 7.96 -3.55
N LEU A 117 -5.53 7.99 -2.57
CA LEU A 117 -6.14 6.80 -1.99
C LEU A 117 -7.62 6.71 -2.31
N MET A 118 -8.09 5.50 -2.49
CA MET A 118 -9.50 5.17 -2.50
C MET A 118 -9.80 4.25 -1.33
N GLU A 119 -10.91 4.51 -0.63
CA GLU A 119 -11.41 3.65 0.43
C GLU A 119 -12.94 3.62 0.36
N LEU A 120 -13.49 2.41 0.35
CA LEU A 120 -14.93 2.21 0.21
C LEU A 120 -15.67 2.44 1.53
N ASP A 121 -15.04 2.06 2.65
CA ASP A 121 -15.61 2.21 3.98
C ASP A 121 -15.31 3.63 4.51
N THR A 122 -16.35 4.40 4.71
CA THR A 122 -16.27 5.79 5.19
C THR A 122 -15.62 5.91 6.56
N LEU A 123 -15.80 4.91 7.45
CA LEU A 123 -15.15 4.90 8.76
C LEU A 123 -13.63 4.76 8.62
N TYR A 124 -13.16 3.94 7.68
CA TYR A 124 -11.73 3.83 7.40
C TYR A 124 -11.20 5.07 6.67
N ALA A 125 -11.99 5.71 5.82
CA ALA A 125 -11.61 7.00 5.23
C ALA A 125 -11.36 8.06 6.32
N ASP A 126 -12.22 8.13 7.35
CA ASP A 126 -12.02 9.02 8.50
C ASP A 126 -10.78 8.66 9.32
N ILE A 127 -10.48 7.36 9.49
CA ILE A 127 -9.25 6.88 10.15
C ILE A 127 -8.01 7.30 9.36
N ILE A 128 -8.02 7.19 8.03
CA ILE A 128 -6.91 7.64 7.16
C ILE A 128 -6.64 9.13 7.38
N VAL A 129 -7.69 9.96 7.34
CA VAL A 129 -7.58 11.41 7.54
C VAL A 129 -7.03 11.73 8.92
N ALA A 130 -7.62 11.15 9.98
CA ALA A 130 -7.19 11.40 11.35
C ALA A 130 -5.73 10.97 11.59
N ARG A 131 -5.31 9.85 10.98
CA ARG A 131 -3.93 9.36 11.06
C ARG A 131 -2.95 10.30 10.36
N TRP A 132 -3.32 10.82 9.19
CA TRP A 132 -2.51 11.78 8.45
C TRP A 132 -2.39 13.11 9.18
N GLU A 133 -3.52 13.65 9.70
CA GLU A 133 -3.51 14.87 10.49
C GLU A 133 -2.62 14.75 11.74
N LYS A 134 -2.73 13.61 12.44
CA LYS A 134 -1.87 13.31 13.61
C LYS A 134 -0.39 13.24 13.25
N PHE A 135 -0.08 12.65 12.10
CA PHE A 135 1.29 12.46 11.66
C PHE A 135 1.94 13.77 11.19
N THR A 136 1.21 14.57 10.40
CA THR A 136 1.74 15.81 9.80
C THR A 136 1.56 17.06 10.67
N GLY A 137 0.62 17.02 11.61
CA GLY A 137 0.17 18.21 12.35
C GLY A 137 -0.69 19.17 11.52
N GLN A 138 -1.00 18.83 10.29
CA GLN A 138 -1.83 19.63 9.38
C GLN A 138 -3.31 19.26 9.54
N LYS A 139 -4.19 20.08 8.96
CA LYS A 139 -5.62 19.80 8.87
C LYS A 139 -6.00 19.46 7.44
N ALA A 140 -6.76 18.38 7.28
CA ALA A 140 -7.32 18.00 6.00
C ALA A 140 -8.52 18.87 5.67
N GLU A 141 -8.65 19.22 4.40
CA GLU A 141 -9.82 19.96 3.90
C GLU A 141 -10.78 19.00 3.20
N ARG A 142 -12.04 19.05 3.58
CA ARG A 142 -13.08 18.33 2.88
C ARG A 142 -13.54 19.13 1.67
N VAL A 143 -13.18 18.66 0.48
CA VAL A 143 -13.73 19.21 -0.76
C VAL A 143 -15.14 18.68 -0.95
N ALA A 144 -16.12 19.58 -1.09
CA ALA A 144 -17.50 19.19 -1.39
C ALA A 144 -17.51 18.39 -2.71
N GLY A 145 -17.99 17.16 -2.68
CA GLY A 145 -18.17 16.35 -3.88
C GLY A 145 -19.07 17.11 -4.85
N GLY A 146 -18.71 17.17 -6.11
CA GLY A 146 -19.58 17.69 -7.15
C GLY A 146 -20.92 16.98 -7.07
N ALA A 147 -22.02 17.76 -7.09
CA ALA A 147 -23.37 17.25 -6.98
C ALA A 147 -23.55 16.07 -7.93
N GLU A 148 -24.01 14.93 -7.39
CA GLU A 148 -24.53 13.84 -8.20
C GLU A 148 -25.54 14.46 -9.18
N LYS A 149 -25.24 14.44 -10.47
CA LYS A 149 -26.28 14.62 -11.47
C LYS A 149 -27.17 13.38 -11.35
N GLN A 150 -28.27 13.52 -10.61
CA GLN A 150 -29.37 12.57 -10.69
C GLN A 150 -29.72 12.47 -12.17
N ALA A 151 -29.40 11.33 -12.78
CA ALA A 151 -29.96 10.97 -14.07
C ALA A 151 -31.45 10.73 -13.86
N ALA A 152 -32.25 11.62 -14.43
CA ALA A 152 -33.68 11.46 -14.59
C ALA A 152 -33.96 10.37 -15.64
#